data_562c9671ee3f8a0e2c88713c35b29c8d
#
_entry.id   562c9671ee3f8a0e2c88713c35b29c8d
#
_cell.length_a   1.000
_cell.length_b   1.000
_cell.length_c   1.000
_cell.angle_alpha   90.00
_cell.angle_beta   90.00
_cell.angle_gamma   90.00
#
_symmetry.space_group_name_H-M   'P 1'
#
loop_
_entity.id
_entity.type
_entity.pdbx_description
1 polymer ?
#
loop_
_entity_poly.entity_id
_entity_poly.type
_entity_poly.pdbx_seq_one_letter_code
_entity_poly.pdbx_strand_id
1 'polypeptide(L)'
;MSVKTLTQTALQKLTTNAQVIEEDGLGPKVLHLVDDSFLKLFRQRRWYTSGSFTPYSERFAVNSERLRHIGIPTPQILDLYRIKDGSSAVHYLPLPGNTLRQVLQGITAPDVREALVQRFGKFMAQLHEQGVYFRSLHLGNVLVLEDGEFGLIDVADMRIYPSSLSLSLRQRNLRHMQRYTVDRRWLFEDHFQALLQGYAMTASKSAVDTLHKQVMAAGLAARANG
;
A
#
# COMPACT_ATOMS: atom_id res chain seq x y z
N MET A 1 7.35 -16.63 -11.39
CA MET A 1 8.22 -15.69 -12.15
C MET A 1 9.67 -16.02 -11.82
N SER A 2 10.58 -16.07 -12.81
CA SER A 2 12.01 -16.37 -12.60
C SER A 2 12.77 -15.09 -12.25
N VAL A 3 13.76 -15.19 -11.34
CA VAL A 3 14.65 -14.07 -10.99
C VAL A 3 15.85 -14.07 -11.96
N LYS A 4 16.04 -12.97 -12.67
CA LYS A 4 17.15 -12.78 -13.63
C LYS A 4 18.35 -12.13 -12.92
N THR A 5 19.57 -12.50 -13.29
CA THR A 5 20.77 -11.80 -12.79
C THR A 5 21.03 -10.57 -13.66
N LEU A 6 21.20 -9.40 -13.02
CA LEU A 6 21.50 -8.14 -13.70
C LEU A 6 22.93 -7.70 -13.35
N THR A 7 23.77 -7.54 -14.36
CA THR A 7 25.10 -6.97 -14.18
C THR A 7 25.03 -5.45 -14.02
N GLN A 8 26.05 -4.84 -13.43
CA GLN A 8 26.09 -3.38 -13.26
C GLN A 8 26.00 -2.65 -14.61
N THR A 9 26.68 -3.16 -15.64
CA THR A 9 26.62 -2.60 -17.00
C THR A 9 25.21 -2.71 -17.60
N ALA A 10 24.53 -3.85 -17.39
CA ALA A 10 23.17 -4.03 -17.88
C ALA A 10 22.17 -3.13 -17.11
N LEU A 11 22.38 -2.93 -15.80
CA LEU A 11 21.60 -1.98 -15.01
C LEU A 11 21.78 -0.55 -15.52
N GLN A 12 23.03 -0.12 -15.74
CA GLN A 12 23.34 1.20 -16.30
C GLN A 12 22.66 1.41 -17.66
N LYS A 13 22.72 0.39 -18.54
CA LYS A 13 22.03 0.45 -19.84
C LYS A 13 20.52 0.55 -19.69
N LEU A 14 19.90 -0.24 -18.80
CA LEU A 14 18.46 -0.23 -18.53
C LEU A 14 18.01 1.13 -17.97
N THR A 15 18.83 1.77 -17.16
CA THR A 15 18.51 3.05 -16.52
C THR A 15 19.04 4.27 -17.28
N THR A 16 19.55 4.09 -18.51
CA THR A 16 19.97 5.21 -19.36
C THR A 16 18.78 6.12 -19.65
N ASN A 17 18.93 7.42 -19.39
CA ASN A 17 17.89 8.44 -19.51
C ASN A 17 16.63 8.22 -18.64
N ALA A 18 16.71 7.36 -17.62
CA ALA A 18 15.62 7.19 -16.67
C ALA A 18 15.48 8.42 -15.77
N GLN A 19 14.23 8.79 -15.46
CA GLN A 19 13.93 9.83 -14.50
C GLN A 19 13.90 9.25 -13.07
N VAL A 20 14.58 9.90 -12.12
CA VAL A 20 14.49 9.52 -10.70
C VAL A 20 13.17 10.04 -10.13
N ILE A 21 12.33 9.11 -9.68
CA ILE A 21 11.03 9.41 -9.05
C ILE A 21 11.13 9.45 -7.53
N GLU A 22 11.92 8.53 -6.96
CA GLU A 22 12.17 8.44 -5.53
C GLU A 22 13.64 8.13 -5.29
N GLU A 23 14.25 8.82 -4.32
CA GLU A 23 15.60 8.53 -3.85
C GLU A 23 15.65 8.49 -2.31
N ASP A 24 16.68 7.85 -1.79
CA ASP A 24 17.01 7.83 -0.38
C ASP A 24 18.51 8.14 -0.17
N GLY A 25 18.98 8.16 1.07
CA GLY A 25 20.40 8.44 1.37
C GLY A 25 21.41 7.49 0.73
N LEU A 26 20.96 6.46 0.01
CA LEU A 26 21.78 5.50 -0.74
C LEU A 26 21.65 5.71 -2.27
N GLY A 27 20.88 6.71 -2.72
CA GLY A 27 20.65 7.06 -4.13
C GLY A 27 19.28 6.64 -4.67
N PRO A 28 19.11 6.57 -6.01
CA PRO A 28 17.83 6.31 -6.66
C PRO A 28 17.16 5.04 -6.13
N LYS A 29 15.89 5.12 -5.79
CA LYS A 29 15.08 4.01 -5.27
C LYS A 29 14.00 3.59 -6.26
N VAL A 30 13.35 4.55 -6.93
CA VAL A 30 12.38 4.30 -8.00
C VAL A 30 12.76 5.13 -9.21
N LEU A 31 12.88 4.47 -10.35
CA LEU A 31 13.21 5.05 -11.64
C LEU A 31 12.05 4.85 -12.61
N HIS A 32 11.69 5.91 -13.33
CA HIS A 32 10.80 5.86 -14.49
C HIS A 32 11.67 5.68 -15.73
N LEU A 33 11.48 4.59 -16.45
CA LEU A 33 12.25 4.23 -17.61
C LEU A 33 11.68 4.89 -18.88
N VAL A 34 12.45 4.85 -19.97
CA VAL A 34 12.10 5.50 -21.25
C VAL A 34 10.85 4.88 -21.91
N ASP A 35 10.53 3.64 -21.58
CA ASP A 35 9.38 2.88 -22.08
C ASP A 35 8.14 2.98 -21.18
N ASP A 36 8.08 4.01 -20.33
CA ASP A 36 7.03 4.25 -19.33
C ASP A 36 6.88 3.16 -18.27
N SER A 37 7.80 2.21 -18.21
CA SER A 37 7.89 1.25 -17.11
C SER A 37 8.67 1.81 -15.91
N PHE A 38 8.62 1.12 -14.78
CA PHE A 38 9.31 1.53 -13.56
C PHE A 38 10.27 0.46 -13.08
N LEU A 39 11.40 0.89 -12.56
CA LEU A 39 12.37 0.04 -11.87
C LEU A 39 12.48 0.46 -10.41
N LYS A 40 12.06 -0.41 -9.49
CA LYS A 40 12.19 -0.18 -8.04
C LYS A 40 13.36 -1.01 -7.51
N LEU A 41 14.34 -0.31 -6.92
CA LEU A 41 15.54 -0.90 -6.35
C LEU A 41 15.33 -1.19 -4.85
N PHE A 42 15.74 -2.37 -4.43
CA PHE A 42 15.71 -2.81 -3.04
C PHE A 42 17.13 -3.11 -2.58
N ARG A 43 17.70 -2.23 -1.76
CA ARG A 43 19.04 -2.40 -1.21
C ARG A 43 19.00 -3.21 0.07
N GLN A 44 19.94 -4.14 0.25
CA GLN A 44 20.07 -4.87 1.50
C GLN A 44 20.58 -3.91 2.57
N ARG A 45 19.75 -3.60 3.56
CA ARG A 45 20.25 -3.08 4.83
C ARG A 45 20.94 -4.23 5.54
N ARG A 46 22.25 -4.10 5.77
CA ARG A 46 23.04 -5.04 6.57
C ARG A 46 22.47 -5.11 7.98
N TRP A 47 21.60 -6.07 8.28
CA TRP A 47 21.32 -6.51 9.64
C TRP A 47 21.00 -8.00 9.63
N TYR A 48 21.81 -8.70 10.38
CA TYR A 48 21.79 -10.13 10.65
C TYR A 48 20.46 -10.55 11.28
N THR A 49 19.72 -11.42 10.64
CA THR A 49 18.82 -12.36 11.30
C THR A 49 18.80 -13.64 10.49
N SER A 50 19.28 -14.70 11.11
CA SER A 50 19.18 -16.08 10.67
C SER A 50 17.71 -16.46 10.52
N GLY A 51 17.26 -16.64 9.29
CA GLY A 51 15.93 -17.10 8.94
C GLY A 51 15.69 -16.92 7.45
N SER A 52 14.93 -17.79 6.83
CA SER A 52 14.57 -17.77 5.41
C SER A 52 13.95 -16.39 5.02
N PHE A 53 14.79 -15.45 4.63
CA PHE A 53 14.38 -14.08 4.38
C PHE A 53 14.11 -13.90 2.89
N THR A 54 12.84 -14.01 2.49
CA THR A 54 12.42 -13.67 1.13
C THR A 54 12.70 -12.19 0.86
N PRO A 55 13.49 -11.84 -0.17
CA PRO A 55 13.81 -10.46 -0.52
C PRO A 55 12.55 -9.61 -0.74
N TYR A 56 12.64 -8.32 -0.44
CA TYR A 56 11.50 -7.39 -0.61
C TYR A 56 11.02 -7.33 -2.07
N SER A 57 11.91 -7.47 -3.05
CA SER A 57 11.56 -7.54 -4.47
C SER A 57 10.69 -8.75 -4.80
N GLU A 58 11.06 -9.93 -4.27
CA GLU A 58 10.28 -11.15 -4.45
C GLU A 58 8.93 -11.05 -3.73
N ARG A 59 8.91 -10.49 -2.50
CA ARG A 59 7.65 -10.22 -1.78
C ARG A 59 6.74 -9.26 -2.53
N PHE A 60 7.31 -8.20 -3.12
CA PHE A 60 6.55 -7.26 -3.95
C PHE A 60 5.87 -8.00 -5.11
N ALA A 61 6.61 -8.81 -5.86
CA ALA A 61 6.08 -9.54 -7.01
C ALA A 61 5.03 -10.58 -6.61
N VAL A 62 5.31 -11.39 -5.58
CA VAL A 62 4.37 -12.41 -5.08
C VAL A 62 3.08 -11.75 -4.57
N ASN A 63 3.18 -10.66 -3.82
CA ASN A 63 2.01 -9.95 -3.32
C ASN A 63 1.20 -9.31 -4.44
N SER A 64 1.86 -8.72 -5.45
CA SER A 64 1.18 -8.17 -6.63
C SER A 64 0.39 -9.27 -7.37
N GLU A 65 0.99 -10.42 -7.61
CA GLU A 65 0.32 -11.54 -8.26
C GLU A 65 -0.88 -12.05 -7.44
N ARG A 66 -0.70 -12.22 -6.12
CA ARG A 66 -1.78 -12.66 -5.23
C ARG A 66 -2.93 -11.68 -5.15
N LEU A 67 -2.65 -10.35 -5.11
CA LEU A 67 -3.68 -9.32 -5.14
C LEU A 67 -4.49 -9.36 -6.43
N ARG A 68 -3.82 -9.51 -7.57
CA ARG A 68 -4.51 -9.64 -8.87
C ARG A 68 -5.42 -10.85 -8.93
N HIS A 69 -5.01 -11.99 -8.35
CA HIS A 69 -5.83 -13.21 -8.27
C HIS A 69 -7.12 -13.02 -7.46
N ILE A 70 -7.10 -12.13 -6.48
CA ILE A 70 -8.29 -11.80 -5.68
C ILE A 70 -8.99 -10.52 -6.16
N GLY A 71 -8.69 -10.06 -7.39
CA GLY A 71 -9.37 -8.93 -8.03
C GLY A 71 -8.96 -7.55 -7.52
N ILE A 72 -7.82 -7.42 -6.81
CA ILE A 72 -7.31 -6.12 -6.37
C ILE A 72 -6.28 -5.58 -7.37
N PRO A 73 -6.55 -4.44 -8.03
CA PRO A 73 -5.63 -3.80 -8.96
C PRO A 73 -4.28 -3.45 -8.28
N THR A 74 -3.18 -3.74 -8.99
CA THR A 74 -1.82 -3.49 -8.51
C THR A 74 -0.86 -3.45 -9.70
N PRO A 75 0.38 -2.89 -9.58
CA PRO A 75 1.34 -2.85 -10.66
C PRO A 75 1.58 -4.21 -11.30
N GLN A 76 1.71 -4.23 -12.62
CA GLN A 76 2.01 -5.45 -13.37
C GLN A 76 3.51 -5.70 -13.39
N ILE A 77 3.95 -6.81 -12.78
CA ILE A 77 5.35 -7.16 -12.75
C ILE A 77 5.80 -7.69 -14.11
N LEU A 78 6.87 -7.11 -14.65
CA LEU A 78 7.53 -7.53 -15.88
C LEU A 78 8.68 -8.48 -15.57
N ASP A 79 9.61 -8.04 -14.70
CA ASP A 79 10.82 -8.80 -14.36
C ASP A 79 11.24 -8.61 -12.90
N LEU A 80 11.93 -9.64 -12.39
CA LEU A 80 12.65 -9.59 -11.12
C LEU A 80 14.15 -9.72 -11.37
N TYR A 81 14.92 -8.85 -10.74
CA TYR A 81 16.36 -8.83 -10.87
C TYR A 81 17.07 -9.03 -9.53
N ARG A 82 18.13 -9.84 -9.58
CA ARG A 82 19.19 -9.87 -8.56
C ARG A 82 20.40 -9.18 -9.12
N ILE A 83 20.93 -8.19 -8.42
CA ILE A 83 22.07 -7.39 -8.84
C ILE A 83 23.34 -7.93 -8.15
N LYS A 84 24.49 -7.83 -8.81
CA LYS A 84 25.75 -8.42 -8.30
C LYS A 84 26.23 -7.81 -6.98
N ASP A 85 25.82 -6.59 -6.65
CA ASP A 85 26.13 -5.94 -5.35
C ASP A 85 25.29 -6.45 -4.18
N GLY A 86 24.43 -7.45 -4.39
CA GLY A 86 23.52 -8.02 -3.39
C GLY A 86 22.17 -7.30 -3.29
N SER A 87 21.98 -6.20 -4.04
CA SER A 87 20.67 -5.57 -4.17
C SER A 87 19.75 -6.35 -5.12
N SER A 88 18.47 -5.99 -5.15
CA SER A 88 17.49 -6.56 -6.07
C SER A 88 16.60 -5.48 -6.64
N ALA A 89 15.93 -5.76 -7.76
CA ALA A 89 15.01 -4.83 -8.37
C ALA A 89 13.75 -5.51 -8.89
N VAL A 90 12.68 -4.74 -8.95
CA VAL A 90 11.43 -5.10 -9.63
C VAL A 90 11.24 -4.14 -10.80
N HIS A 91 11.04 -4.70 -11.97
CA HIS A 91 10.64 -4.01 -13.19
C HIS A 91 9.15 -4.22 -13.38
N TYR A 92 8.38 -3.15 -13.53
CA TYR A 92 6.93 -3.23 -13.57
C TYR A 92 6.28 -2.10 -14.38
N LEU A 93 5.09 -2.37 -14.92
CA LEU A 93 4.21 -1.33 -15.42
C LEU A 93 3.46 -0.71 -14.25
N PRO A 94 3.40 0.63 -14.17
CA PRO A 94 2.70 1.31 -13.09
C PRO A 94 1.19 1.03 -13.17
N LEU A 95 0.54 1.07 -12.03
CA LEU A 95 -0.91 1.13 -11.98
C LEU A 95 -1.33 2.58 -12.25
N PRO A 96 -2.14 2.87 -13.27
CA PRO A 96 -2.58 4.23 -13.57
C PRO A 96 -3.53 4.74 -12.49
N GLY A 97 -3.47 6.04 -12.20
CA GLY A 97 -4.35 6.69 -11.23
C GLY A 97 -3.60 7.66 -10.31
N ASN A 98 -4.37 8.37 -9.49
CA ASN A 98 -3.86 9.27 -8.47
C ASN A 98 -3.98 8.64 -7.08
N THR A 99 -3.06 8.98 -6.18
CA THR A 99 -3.18 8.49 -4.80
C THR A 99 -4.48 9.03 -4.17
N LEU A 100 -5.12 8.20 -3.35
CA LEU A 100 -6.34 8.61 -2.64
C LEU A 100 -6.11 9.88 -1.83
N ARG A 101 -4.88 10.09 -1.33
CA ARG A 101 -4.50 11.35 -0.66
C ARG A 101 -4.59 12.55 -1.59
N GLN A 102 -4.03 12.47 -2.80
CA GLN A 102 -4.10 13.54 -3.81
C GLN A 102 -5.54 13.81 -4.24
N VAL A 103 -6.32 12.77 -4.50
CA VAL A 103 -7.73 12.91 -4.90
C VAL A 103 -8.52 13.61 -3.80
N LEU A 104 -8.41 13.16 -2.54
CA LEU A 104 -9.09 13.80 -1.41
C LEU A 104 -8.66 15.26 -1.20
N GLN A 105 -7.39 15.59 -1.43
CA GLN A 105 -6.89 16.97 -1.36
C GLN A 105 -7.49 17.88 -2.45
N GLY A 106 -7.74 17.32 -3.64
CA GLY A 106 -8.34 18.06 -4.75
C GLY A 106 -9.87 18.26 -4.67
N ILE A 107 -10.57 17.47 -3.84
CA ILE A 107 -12.02 17.58 -3.70
C ILE A 107 -12.37 18.74 -2.77
N THR A 108 -13.13 19.70 -3.27
CA THR A 108 -13.65 20.83 -2.49
C THR A 108 -15.04 20.57 -1.91
N ALA A 109 -15.89 19.79 -2.62
CA ALA A 109 -17.24 19.45 -2.20
C ALA A 109 -17.25 18.42 -1.06
N PRO A 110 -17.80 18.74 0.13
CA PRO A 110 -17.75 17.85 1.30
C PRO A 110 -18.46 16.53 1.08
N ASP A 111 -19.61 16.53 0.41
CA ASP A 111 -20.42 15.34 0.09
C ASP A 111 -19.66 14.38 -0.83
N VAL A 112 -18.96 14.88 -1.83
CA VAL A 112 -18.14 14.06 -2.74
C VAL A 112 -16.96 13.43 -1.97
N ARG A 113 -16.35 14.19 -1.07
CA ARG A 113 -15.27 13.67 -0.21
C ARG A 113 -15.78 12.59 0.73
N GLU A 114 -16.92 12.81 1.35
CA GLU A 114 -17.57 11.84 2.24
C GLU A 114 -17.91 10.54 1.51
N ALA A 115 -18.50 10.64 0.30
CA ALA A 115 -18.80 9.49 -0.54
C ALA A 115 -17.54 8.69 -0.91
N LEU A 116 -16.42 9.37 -1.20
CA LEU A 116 -15.15 8.71 -1.51
C LEU A 116 -14.57 8.00 -0.28
N VAL A 117 -14.64 8.62 0.90
CA VAL A 117 -14.20 7.99 2.15
C VAL A 117 -15.08 6.79 2.51
N GLN A 118 -16.38 6.86 2.28
CA GLN A 118 -17.29 5.73 2.46
C GLN A 118 -16.91 4.56 1.54
N ARG A 119 -16.65 4.81 0.26
CA ARG A 119 -16.16 3.79 -0.69
C ARG A 119 -14.83 3.19 -0.24
N PHE A 120 -13.90 4.01 0.25
CA PHE A 120 -12.65 3.52 0.81
C PHE A 120 -12.87 2.65 2.05
N GLY A 121 -13.82 2.97 2.92
CA GLY A 121 -14.23 2.13 4.05
C GLY A 121 -14.66 0.73 3.60
N LYS A 122 -15.51 0.65 2.55
CA LYS A 122 -15.91 -0.63 1.93
C LYS A 122 -14.72 -1.40 1.40
N PHE A 123 -13.83 -0.73 0.65
CA PHE A 123 -12.61 -1.35 0.11
C PHE A 123 -11.70 -1.90 1.21
N MET A 124 -11.48 -1.15 2.29
CA MET A 124 -10.71 -1.60 3.44
C MET A 124 -11.33 -2.86 4.10
N ALA A 125 -12.67 -2.91 4.22
CA ALA A 125 -13.36 -4.09 4.70
C ALA A 125 -13.15 -5.29 3.77
N GLN A 126 -13.25 -5.11 2.45
CA GLN A 126 -12.98 -6.15 1.46
C GLN A 126 -11.56 -6.71 1.59
N LEU A 127 -10.55 -5.85 1.74
CA LEU A 127 -9.17 -6.28 1.99
C LEU A 127 -9.08 -7.18 3.23
N HIS A 128 -9.73 -6.77 4.33
CA HIS A 128 -9.73 -7.53 5.57
C HIS A 128 -10.46 -8.87 5.46
N GLU A 129 -11.60 -8.92 4.75
CA GLU A 129 -12.34 -10.16 4.50
C GLU A 129 -11.55 -11.12 3.60
N GLN A 130 -10.78 -10.61 2.66
CA GLN A 130 -9.88 -11.39 1.80
C GLN A 130 -8.54 -11.75 2.45
N GLY A 131 -8.36 -11.48 3.75
CA GLY A 131 -7.16 -11.82 4.49
C GLY A 131 -5.96 -10.91 4.22
N VAL A 132 -6.15 -9.76 3.59
CA VAL A 132 -5.06 -8.84 3.24
C VAL A 132 -4.69 -7.98 4.44
N TYR A 133 -3.52 -8.26 5.03
CA TYR A 133 -2.90 -7.45 6.07
C TYR A 133 -1.79 -6.58 5.47
N PHE A 134 -2.08 -5.33 5.23
CA PHE A 134 -1.14 -4.38 4.62
C PHE A 134 -0.63 -3.38 5.66
N ARG A 135 0.59 -3.61 6.19
CA ARG A 135 1.19 -2.76 7.23
C ARG A 135 1.38 -1.31 6.79
N SER A 136 1.68 -1.12 5.52
CA SER A 136 1.87 0.21 4.92
C SER A 136 0.58 0.73 4.27
N LEU A 137 -0.60 0.27 4.71
CA LEU A 137 -1.87 0.81 4.24
C LEU A 137 -2.02 2.25 4.76
N HIS A 138 -1.89 3.18 3.83
CA HIS A 138 -2.16 4.60 4.04
C HIS A 138 -2.64 5.21 2.72
N LEU A 139 -3.23 6.40 2.76
CA LEU A 139 -3.85 7.03 1.59
C LEU A 139 -2.88 7.26 0.40
N GLY A 140 -1.58 7.30 0.65
CA GLY A 140 -0.57 7.41 -0.39
C GLY A 140 -0.23 6.09 -1.09
N ASN A 141 -0.65 4.93 -0.55
CA ASN A 141 -0.44 3.61 -1.15
C ASN A 141 -1.73 3.03 -1.75
N VAL A 142 -2.80 3.80 -1.74
CA VAL A 142 -4.07 3.49 -2.40
C VAL A 142 -4.22 4.42 -3.59
N LEU A 143 -4.44 3.89 -4.78
CA LEU A 143 -4.76 4.67 -5.98
C LEU A 143 -6.27 4.66 -6.23
N VAL A 144 -6.77 5.77 -6.73
CA VAL A 144 -8.10 5.88 -7.36
C VAL A 144 -7.86 5.80 -8.85
N LEU A 145 -8.40 4.78 -9.50
CA LEU A 145 -8.27 4.52 -10.92
C LEU A 145 -9.28 5.35 -11.72
N GLU A 146 -9.15 5.36 -13.05
CA GLU A 146 -10.05 6.12 -13.95
C GLU A 146 -11.51 5.65 -13.88
N ASP A 147 -11.74 4.34 -13.66
CA ASP A 147 -13.06 3.74 -13.44
C ASP A 147 -13.60 4.01 -12.02
N GLY A 148 -12.81 4.67 -11.20
CA GLY A 148 -13.13 4.99 -9.82
C GLY A 148 -12.82 3.86 -8.84
N GLU A 149 -12.39 2.67 -9.26
CA GLU A 149 -12.00 1.58 -8.38
C GLU A 149 -10.69 1.91 -7.63
N PHE A 150 -10.42 1.14 -6.57
CA PHE A 150 -9.20 1.30 -5.80
C PHE A 150 -8.17 0.25 -6.16
N GLY A 151 -6.90 0.69 -6.24
CA GLY A 151 -5.76 -0.20 -6.38
C GLY A 151 -4.70 0.04 -5.32
N LEU A 152 -3.75 -0.90 -5.19
CA LEU A 152 -2.70 -0.84 -4.18
C LEU A 152 -1.32 -0.79 -4.82
N ILE A 153 -0.47 0.09 -4.28
CA ILE A 153 0.95 0.17 -4.65
C ILE A 153 1.84 -0.07 -3.42
N ASP A 154 3.13 -0.26 -3.64
CA ASP A 154 4.15 -0.53 -2.60
C ASP A 154 3.83 -1.73 -1.69
N VAL A 155 3.39 -2.81 -2.29
CA VAL A 155 2.82 -3.99 -1.63
C VAL A 155 3.85 -4.97 -1.04
N ALA A 156 5.14 -4.63 -1.00
CA ALA A 156 6.19 -5.50 -0.46
C ALA A 156 6.01 -5.83 1.04
N ASP A 157 5.44 -4.89 1.82
CA ASP A 157 5.21 -5.05 3.26
C ASP A 157 3.76 -5.50 3.57
N MET A 158 3.33 -6.53 2.87
CA MET A 158 1.99 -7.10 2.96
C MET A 158 2.06 -8.59 3.29
N ARG A 159 1.02 -9.08 3.95
CA ARG A 159 0.74 -10.52 4.13
C ARG A 159 -0.69 -10.81 3.73
N ILE A 160 -0.89 -11.87 2.96
CA ILE A 160 -2.22 -12.33 2.56
C ILE A 160 -2.44 -13.69 3.23
N TYR A 161 -3.41 -13.74 4.12
CA TYR A 161 -3.83 -14.93 4.86
C TYR A 161 -4.89 -15.70 4.06
N PRO A 162 -5.04 -17.00 4.28
CA PRO A 162 -6.02 -17.81 3.55
C PRO A 162 -7.48 -17.57 3.98
N SER A 163 -7.69 -16.84 5.08
CA SER A 163 -9.00 -16.50 5.62
C SER A 163 -9.06 -15.02 6.01
N SER A 164 -10.26 -14.53 6.31
CA SER A 164 -10.45 -13.14 6.78
C SER A 164 -9.56 -12.81 7.98
N LEU A 165 -9.14 -11.55 8.08
CA LEU A 165 -8.30 -11.10 9.18
C LEU A 165 -9.04 -11.19 10.52
N SER A 166 -8.33 -11.69 11.53
CA SER A 166 -8.80 -11.62 12.92
C SER A 166 -8.99 -10.17 13.37
N LEU A 167 -9.83 -9.95 14.38
CA LEU A 167 -10.07 -8.62 14.94
C LEU A 167 -8.78 -7.93 15.39
N SER A 168 -7.84 -8.67 15.96
CA SER A 168 -6.54 -8.12 16.39
C SER A 168 -5.66 -7.63 15.23
N LEU A 169 -5.67 -8.35 14.09
CA LEU A 169 -4.94 -7.91 12.89
C LEU A 169 -5.61 -6.69 12.25
N ARG A 170 -6.95 -6.61 12.21
CA ARG A 170 -7.69 -5.43 11.76
C ARG A 170 -7.35 -4.21 12.60
N GLN A 171 -7.40 -4.33 13.94
CA GLN A 171 -7.01 -3.26 14.85
C GLN A 171 -5.56 -2.80 14.64
N ARG A 172 -4.65 -3.75 14.43
CA ARG A 172 -3.25 -3.43 14.18
C ARG A 172 -3.06 -2.70 12.86
N ASN A 173 -3.80 -3.07 11.81
CA ASN A 173 -3.78 -2.39 10.52
C ASN A 173 -4.26 -0.94 10.66
N LEU A 174 -5.37 -0.70 11.34
CA LEU A 174 -5.91 0.63 11.60
C LEU A 174 -4.94 1.51 12.41
N ARG A 175 -4.27 0.95 13.42
CA ARG A 175 -3.23 1.67 14.17
C ARG A 175 -2.06 2.12 13.30
N HIS A 176 -1.71 1.35 12.26
CA HIS A 176 -0.69 1.77 11.31
C HIS A 176 -1.15 2.98 10.50
N MET A 177 -2.39 3.01 10.03
CA MET A 177 -2.96 4.14 9.28
C MET A 177 -3.00 5.42 10.13
N GLN A 178 -3.34 5.32 11.40
CA GLN A 178 -3.42 6.46 12.33
C GLN A 178 -2.08 7.16 12.60
N ARG A 179 -0.94 6.56 12.21
CA ARG A 179 0.40 7.18 12.35
C ARG A 179 0.62 8.35 11.39
N TYR A 180 -0.10 8.36 10.28
CA TYR A 180 -0.01 9.43 9.28
C TYR A 180 -0.99 10.53 9.66
N THR A 181 -0.48 11.68 10.08
CA THR A 181 -1.32 12.77 10.64
C THR A 181 -2.43 13.21 9.69
N VAL A 182 -2.11 13.37 8.39
CA VAL A 182 -3.10 13.77 7.38
C VAL A 182 -4.18 12.71 7.23
N ASP A 183 -3.79 11.43 7.10
CA ASP A 183 -4.73 10.32 6.92
C ASP A 183 -5.60 10.11 8.17
N ARG A 184 -4.99 10.27 9.38
CA ARG A 184 -5.71 10.21 10.65
C ARG A 184 -6.80 11.26 10.70
N ARG A 185 -6.47 12.52 10.40
CA ARG A 185 -7.42 13.62 10.40
C ARG A 185 -8.59 13.33 9.46
N TRP A 186 -8.31 12.98 8.21
CA TRP A 186 -9.36 12.79 7.20
C TRP A 186 -10.24 11.58 7.46
N LEU A 187 -9.63 10.44 7.83
CA LEU A 187 -10.35 9.17 7.96
C LEU A 187 -10.98 8.96 9.34
N PHE A 188 -10.33 9.44 10.41
CA PHE A 188 -10.71 9.08 11.77
C PHE A 188 -11.20 10.27 12.60
N GLU A 189 -11.05 11.51 12.10
CA GLU A 189 -11.56 12.71 12.76
C GLU A 189 -12.67 13.35 11.91
N ASP A 190 -12.38 13.80 10.68
CA ASP A 190 -13.31 14.58 9.84
C ASP A 190 -14.42 13.71 9.21
N HIS A 191 -14.12 12.48 8.74
CA HIS A 191 -15.06 11.64 7.97
C HIS A 191 -15.24 10.23 8.57
N PHE A 192 -15.08 10.07 9.87
CA PHE A 192 -15.12 8.75 10.50
C PHE A 192 -16.45 8.02 10.30
N GLN A 193 -17.57 8.73 10.32
CA GLN A 193 -18.89 8.12 10.13
C GLN A 193 -19.02 7.51 8.73
N ALA A 194 -18.58 8.23 7.70
CA ALA A 194 -18.57 7.71 6.33
C ALA A 194 -17.66 6.48 6.17
N LEU A 195 -16.46 6.54 6.75
CA LEU A 195 -15.54 5.39 6.78
C LEU A 195 -16.19 4.17 7.43
N LEU A 196 -16.83 4.36 8.58
CA LEU A 196 -17.49 3.29 9.35
C LEU A 196 -18.69 2.70 8.59
N GLN A 197 -19.52 3.55 7.98
CA GLN A 197 -20.64 3.12 7.14
C GLN A 197 -20.15 2.27 5.96
N GLY A 198 -19.12 2.74 5.26
CA GLY A 198 -18.52 1.97 4.17
C GLY A 198 -17.96 0.63 4.64
N TYR A 199 -17.24 0.61 5.75
CA TYR A 199 -16.69 -0.60 6.35
C TYR A 199 -17.79 -1.61 6.73
N ALA A 200 -18.90 -1.13 7.25
CA ALA A 200 -20.07 -1.94 7.64
C ALA A 200 -20.80 -2.62 6.47
N MET A 201 -20.59 -2.15 5.22
CA MET A 201 -21.20 -2.77 4.05
C MET A 201 -20.68 -4.20 3.78
N THR A 202 -19.51 -4.54 4.30
CA THR A 202 -18.85 -5.82 4.00
C THR A 202 -18.41 -6.55 5.28
N ALA A 203 -17.98 -5.82 6.30
CA ALA A 203 -17.44 -6.40 7.53
C ALA A 203 -18.54 -6.91 8.47
N SER A 204 -18.21 -7.91 9.30
CA SER A 204 -19.09 -8.37 10.38
C SER A 204 -19.34 -7.29 11.41
N LYS A 205 -20.49 -7.37 12.12
CA LYS A 205 -20.84 -6.43 13.20
C LYS A 205 -19.72 -6.33 14.26
N SER A 206 -19.12 -7.45 14.65
CA SER A 206 -18.02 -7.45 15.63
C SER A 206 -16.78 -6.70 15.14
N ALA A 207 -16.49 -6.74 13.83
CA ALA A 207 -15.39 -5.99 13.24
C ALA A 207 -15.69 -4.49 13.18
N VAL A 208 -16.93 -4.11 12.87
CA VAL A 208 -17.40 -2.71 12.89
C VAL A 208 -17.34 -2.13 14.31
N ASP A 209 -17.86 -2.86 15.30
CA ASP A 209 -17.83 -2.45 16.71
C ASP A 209 -16.37 -2.29 17.19
N THR A 210 -15.47 -3.16 16.73
CA THR A 210 -14.06 -3.10 17.07
C THR A 210 -13.39 -1.86 16.48
N LEU A 211 -13.67 -1.53 15.22
CA LEU A 211 -13.19 -0.30 14.56
C LEU A 211 -13.69 0.93 15.31
N HIS A 212 -14.99 0.99 15.60
CA HIS A 212 -15.61 2.11 16.30
C HIS A 212 -14.98 2.34 17.68
N LYS A 213 -14.86 1.29 18.50
CA LYS A 213 -14.26 1.37 19.84
C LYS A 213 -12.81 1.85 19.79
N GLN A 214 -12.03 1.36 18.81
CA GLN A 214 -10.62 1.76 18.68
C GLN A 214 -10.45 3.24 18.33
N VAL A 215 -11.28 3.78 17.44
CA VAL A 215 -11.21 5.20 17.05
C VAL A 215 -11.68 6.09 18.18
N MET A 216 -12.77 5.73 18.88
CA MET A 216 -13.25 6.48 20.04
C MET A 216 -12.20 6.53 21.16
N ALA A 217 -11.56 5.40 21.47
CA ALA A 217 -10.50 5.35 22.48
C ALA A 217 -9.28 6.23 22.11
N ALA A 218 -8.88 6.26 20.84
CA ALA A 218 -7.78 7.11 20.38
C ALA A 218 -8.13 8.60 20.46
N GLY A 219 -9.37 8.99 20.12
CA GLY A 219 -9.87 10.35 20.22
C GLY A 219 -9.94 10.87 21.68
N LEU A 220 -10.36 10.02 22.61
CA LEU A 220 -10.35 10.34 24.03
C LEU A 220 -8.94 10.54 24.59
N ALA A 221 -7.99 9.67 24.21
CA ALA A 221 -6.59 9.79 24.62
C ALA A 221 -5.93 11.07 24.08
N ALA A 222 -6.24 11.48 22.86
CA ALA A 222 -5.73 12.72 22.28
C ALA A 222 -6.22 13.99 23.00
N ARG A 223 -7.49 13.99 23.49
CA ARG A 223 -8.07 15.10 24.25
C ARG A 223 -7.57 15.19 25.70
N ALA A 224 -7.10 14.09 26.26
CA ALA A 224 -6.58 14.07 27.64
C ALA A 224 -5.12 14.54 27.72
N ASN A 225 -4.39 14.57 26.60
CA ASN A 225 -2.95 14.94 26.53
C ASN A 225 -2.71 16.31 25.85
N GLY A 226 -3.72 17.07 25.51
CA GLY A 226 -3.67 18.42 24.96
C GLY A 226 -4.30 19.44 25.87
#